data_14a70744e8c74abbe5f7c43df6ace8ca
#
_entry.id   14a70744e8c74abbe5f7c43df6ace8ca
#
_cell.length_a   1.000
_cell.length_b   1.000
_cell.length_c   1.000
_cell.angle_alpha   90.00
_cell.angle_beta   90.00
_cell.angle_gamma   90.00
#
_symmetry.space_group_name_H-M   'P 1'
#
loop_
_entity.id
_entity.type
_entity.pdbx_description
1 polymer ?
#
loop_
_entity_poly.entity_id
_entity_poly.type
_entity_poly.pdbx_seq_one_letter_code
_entity_poly.pdbx_strand_id
1 'polypeptide(L)'
;VESILAIETSVPEASIALWSDGAWLFEAEFVSDRNHNSMVFEPLAQALALLEGRELSTVLVGTGPGSYSGTRIGIAAAQGLAIAKSCPAAGIGSIAATPPARSVARPAAAHTAATAIGDARRGLYYISSITASGEAEEPELMDAAVLEQRLASIPDDLLFTLDAPTTLGLNDQLQERITRTQPQARLLVDVWLGLDEVRRQQLYSKPLAPTYLRAPFTSKAKQGHPLLRKG
;
A
#
# COMPACT_ATOMS: atom_id res chain seq x y z
N VAL A 1 0.35 -10.14 25.23
CA VAL A 1 1.42 -10.19 24.20
C VAL A 1 0.79 -9.87 22.86
N GLU A 2 1.20 -8.78 22.20
CA GLU A 2 0.74 -8.42 20.87
C GLU A 2 1.86 -8.68 19.86
N SER A 3 1.65 -9.59 18.91
CA SER A 3 2.58 -9.85 17.82
C SER A 3 1.91 -9.54 16.47
N ILE A 4 2.52 -8.69 15.69
CA ILE A 4 1.98 -8.16 14.43
C ILE A 4 2.94 -8.52 13.30
N LEU A 5 2.45 -9.23 12.30
CA LEU A 5 3.16 -9.47 11.05
C LEU A 5 2.60 -8.54 9.97
N ALA A 6 3.46 -7.83 9.27
CA ALA A 6 3.07 -6.93 8.19
C ALA A 6 3.71 -7.33 6.86
N ILE A 7 2.95 -7.20 5.77
CA ILE A 7 3.36 -7.56 4.40
C ILE A 7 3.06 -6.37 3.49
N GLU A 8 4.08 -5.85 2.80
CA GLU A 8 3.90 -4.82 1.78
C GLU A 8 4.51 -5.27 0.46
N THR A 9 3.66 -5.40 -0.55
CA THR A 9 4.04 -5.91 -1.88
C THR A 9 3.38 -5.12 -3.02
N SER A 10 2.85 -3.94 -2.71
CA SER A 10 2.16 -3.10 -3.72
C SER A 10 3.11 -2.44 -4.72
N VAL A 11 4.40 -2.41 -4.41
CA VAL A 11 5.47 -1.92 -5.30
C VAL A 11 6.53 -3.01 -5.50
N PRO A 12 7.43 -2.89 -6.50
CA PRO A 12 8.49 -3.88 -6.72
C PRO A 12 9.41 -4.07 -5.50
N GLU A 13 9.69 -3.00 -4.79
CA GLU A 13 10.45 -3.03 -3.55
C GLU A 13 9.53 -3.46 -2.40
N ALA A 14 9.39 -4.76 -2.23
CA ALA A 14 8.53 -5.37 -1.24
C ALA A 14 9.20 -5.48 0.14
N SER A 15 8.41 -5.57 1.19
CA SER A 15 8.93 -5.71 2.54
C SER A 15 8.03 -6.55 3.45
N ILE A 16 8.65 -7.12 4.49
CA ILE A 16 7.98 -7.84 5.57
C ILE A 16 8.56 -7.36 6.89
N ALA A 17 7.70 -7.20 7.89
CA ALA A 17 8.11 -6.84 9.23
C ALA A 17 7.34 -7.65 10.27
N LEU A 18 8.01 -8.06 11.34
CA LEU A 18 7.43 -8.68 12.51
C LEU A 18 7.76 -7.84 13.73
N TRP A 19 6.73 -7.36 14.39
CA TRP A 19 6.82 -6.62 15.64
C TRP A 19 6.15 -7.41 16.76
N SER A 20 6.71 -7.38 17.96
CA SER A 20 6.10 -8.01 19.15
C SER A 20 6.43 -7.22 20.40
N ASP A 21 5.42 -6.84 21.16
CA ASP A 21 5.52 -6.20 22.49
C ASP A 21 6.55 -5.05 22.58
N GLY A 22 6.52 -4.14 21.62
CA GLY A 22 7.41 -2.98 21.60
C GLY A 22 8.75 -3.20 20.88
N ALA A 23 9.04 -4.39 20.40
CA ALA A 23 10.31 -4.71 19.73
C ALA A 23 10.10 -5.20 18.27
N TRP A 24 10.98 -4.78 17.38
CA TRP A 24 11.10 -5.34 16.05
C TRP A 24 11.86 -6.65 16.11
N LEU A 25 11.23 -7.77 15.73
CA LEU A 25 11.84 -9.08 15.69
C LEU A 25 12.43 -9.41 14.31
N PHE A 26 11.82 -8.85 13.25
CA PHE A 26 12.23 -9.08 11.88
C PHE A 26 11.87 -7.92 10.99
N GLU A 27 12.76 -7.54 10.12
CA GLU A 27 12.53 -6.62 9.01
C GLU A 27 13.31 -7.12 7.80
N ALA A 28 12.66 -7.23 6.64
CA ALA A 28 13.30 -7.57 5.39
C ALA A 28 12.71 -6.77 4.23
N GLU A 29 13.59 -6.30 3.37
CA GLU A 29 13.24 -5.68 2.09
C GLU A 29 13.78 -6.58 0.97
N PHE A 30 13.01 -6.74 -0.10
CA PHE A 30 13.40 -7.54 -1.25
C PHE A 30 12.74 -7.02 -2.51
N VAL A 31 13.38 -7.24 -3.66
CA VAL A 31 12.79 -6.85 -4.95
C VAL A 31 11.93 -8.01 -5.46
N SER A 32 10.63 -7.76 -5.58
CA SER A 32 9.67 -8.68 -6.16
C SER A 32 9.40 -8.27 -7.60
N ASP A 33 10.10 -8.85 -8.54
CA ASP A 33 9.80 -8.67 -9.95
C ASP A 33 8.67 -9.59 -10.43
N ARG A 34 8.19 -9.37 -11.66
CA ARG A 34 7.03 -10.11 -12.21
C ARG A 34 7.24 -11.63 -12.31
N ASN A 35 8.47 -12.11 -12.22
CA ASN A 35 8.84 -13.51 -12.42
C ASN A 35 9.07 -14.27 -11.11
N HIS A 36 9.13 -13.57 -9.97
CA HIS A 36 9.55 -14.15 -8.70
C HIS A 36 8.53 -13.91 -7.55
N ASN A 37 7.26 -14.12 -7.84
CA ASN A 37 6.17 -14.04 -6.83
C ASN A 37 6.40 -14.96 -5.61
N SER A 38 7.29 -15.95 -5.73
CA SER A 38 7.68 -16.84 -4.62
C SER A 38 8.62 -16.18 -3.61
N MET A 39 9.23 -15.05 -3.94
CA MET A 39 10.21 -14.39 -3.06
C MET A 39 9.63 -13.89 -1.73
N VAL A 40 8.32 -13.75 -1.63
CA VAL A 40 7.64 -13.37 -0.39
C VAL A 40 7.68 -14.49 0.67
N PHE A 41 7.75 -15.76 0.26
CA PHE A 41 7.57 -16.89 1.18
C PHE A 41 8.79 -17.15 2.07
N GLU A 42 10.00 -16.93 1.56
CA GLU A 42 11.22 -17.14 2.37
C GLU A 42 11.31 -16.13 3.53
N PRO A 43 11.20 -14.79 3.32
CA PRO A 43 11.16 -13.85 4.44
C PRO A 43 9.98 -14.07 5.39
N LEU A 44 8.81 -14.52 4.89
CA LEU A 44 7.69 -14.90 5.75
C LEU A 44 8.04 -16.08 6.66
N ALA A 45 8.67 -17.12 6.13
CA ALA A 45 9.09 -18.27 6.92
C ALA A 45 10.11 -17.89 7.99
N GLN A 46 11.06 -17.02 7.65
CA GLN A 46 12.06 -16.49 8.59
C GLN A 46 11.39 -15.68 9.71
N ALA A 47 10.48 -14.78 9.37
CA ALA A 47 9.73 -14.00 10.35
C ALA A 47 8.92 -14.89 11.29
N LEU A 48 8.21 -15.88 10.75
CA LEU A 48 7.40 -16.81 11.56
C LEU A 48 8.25 -17.69 12.49
N ALA A 49 9.46 -18.04 12.10
CA ALA A 49 10.38 -18.80 12.96
C ALA A 49 10.80 -18.01 14.22
N LEU A 50 10.86 -16.68 14.13
CA LEU A 50 11.21 -15.80 15.26
C LEU A 50 10.07 -15.59 16.26
N LEU A 51 8.87 -16.08 15.98
CA LEU A 51 7.77 -16.06 16.97
C LEU A 51 8.07 -16.95 18.18
N GLU A 52 8.88 -18.01 18.04
CA GLU A 52 9.32 -18.86 19.15
C GLU A 52 8.17 -19.32 20.06
N GLY A 53 7.02 -19.69 19.46
CA GLY A 53 5.83 -20.11 20.19
C GLY A 53 4.86 -18.99 20.60
N ARG A 54 5.18 -17.72 20.32
CA ARG A 54 4.23 -16.62 20.45
C ARG A 54 3.13 -16.74 19.39
N GLU A 55 1.94 -16.34 19.74
CA GLU A 55 0.81 -16.29 18.80
C GLU A 55 0.81 -14.96 18.04
N LEU A 56 0.44 -14.99 16.76
CA LEU A 56 0.15 -13.77 16.00
C LEU A 56 -1.19 -13.19 16.46
N SER A 57 -1.20 -11.91 16.82
CA SER A 57 -2.41 -11.16 17.15
C SER A 57 -3.11 -10.67 15.89
N THR A 58 -2.34 -10.30 14.85
CA THR A 58 -2.89 -9.84 13.57
C THR A 58 -1.86 -9.93 12.45
N VAL A 59 -2.38 -10.04 11.22
CA VAL A 59 -1.59 -9.89 9.99
C VAL A 59 -2.05 -8.62 9.28
N LEU A 60 -1.14 -7.69 9.03
CA LEU A 60 -1.37 -6.47 8.26
C LEU A 60 -0.90 -6.65 6.82
N VAL A 61 -1.60 -6.04 5.88
CA VAL A 61 -1.19 -6.05 4.47
C VAL A 61 -1.46 -4.73 3.79
N GLY A 62 -0.51 -4.27 2.97
CA GLY A 62 -0.69 -3.13 2.08
C GLY A 62 -1.69 -3.46 0.96
N THR A 63 -2.70 -2.61 0.80
CA THR A 63 -3.76 -2.81 -0.20
C THR A 63 -3.56 -2.01 -1.48
N GLY A 64 -2.43 -1.34 -1.64
CA GLY A 64 -2.15 -0.41 -2.75
C GLY A 64 -2.70 1.01 -2.47
N PRO A 65 -2.80 1.85 -3.52
CA PRO A 65 -2.61 1.54 -4.94
C PRO A 65 -1.20 1.10 -5.31
N GLY A 66 -1.06 0.37 -6.42
CA GLY A 66 0.24 -0.09 -6.91
C GLY A 66 0.16 -1.24 -7.91
N SER A 67 1.12 -2.16 -7.84
CA SER A 67 1.20 -3.34 -8.70
C SER A 67 -0.02 -4.25 -8.55
N TYR A 68 -0.69 -4.50 -9.66
CA TYR A 68 -1.88 -5.37 -9.70
C TYR A 68 -1.63 -6.79 -9.16
N SER A 69 -0.53 -7.40 -9.55
CA SER A 69 -0.17 -8.75 -9.10
C SER A 69 0.45 -8.72 -7.70
N GLY A 70 1.36 -7.80 -7.43
CA GLY A 70 2.03 -7.69 -6.14
C GLY A 70 1.04 -7.52 -4.99
N THR A 71 0.12 -6.57 -5.09
CA THR A 71 -0.90 -6.34 -4.06
C THR A 71 -1.74 -7.60 -3.78
N ARG A 72 -2.12 -8.35 -4.84
CA ARG A 72 -2.89 -9.60 -4.66
C ARG A 72 -2.10 -10.71 -4.00
N ILE A 73 -0.81 -10.81 -4.29
CA ILE A 73 0.07 -11.80 -3.66
C ILE A 73 0.17 -11.52 -2.16
N GLY A 74 0.41 -10.27 -1.79
CA GLY A 74 0.45 -9.88 -0.38
C GLY A 74 -0.87 -10.18 0.34
N ILE A 75 -2.00 -9.81 -0.27
CA ILE A 75 -3.33 -10.09 0.30
C ILE A 75 -3.58 -11.60 0.44
N ALA A 76 -3.26 -12.40 -0.58
CA ALA A 76 -3.44 -13.84 -0.52
C ALA A 76 -2.54 -14.49 0.56
N ALA A 77 -1.30 -14.03 0.67
CA ALA A 77 -0.38 -14.48 1.72
C ALA A 77 -0.91 -14.11 3.13
N ALA A 78 -1.38 -12.87 3.31
CA ALA A 78 -1.96 -12.42 4.58
C ALA A 78 -3.20 -13.23 4.96
N GLN A 79 -4.11 -13.48 4.03
CA GLN A 79 -5.30 -14.29 4.25
C GLN A 79 -4.94 -15.73 4.61
N GLY A 80 -4.00 -16.35 3.88
CA GLY A 80 -3.54 -17.70 4.16
C GLY A 80 -2.91 -17.84 5.55
N LEU A 81 -2.10 -16.86 5.94
CA LEU A 81 -1.49 -16.81 7.28
C LEU A 81 -2.53 -16.60 8.37
N ALA A 82 -3.46 -15.67 8.19
CA ALA A 82 -4.52 -15.40 9.15
C ALA A 82 -5.34 -16.66 9.44
N ILE A 83 -5.69 -17.43 8.41
CA ILE A 83 -6.38 -18.73 8.54
C ILE A 83 -5.47 -19.73 9.28
N ALA A 84 -4.23 -19.89 8.85
CA ALA A 84 -3.30 -20.89 9.42
C ALA A 84 -2.93 -20.60 10.88
N LYS A 85 -2.92 -19.33 11.27
CA LYS A 85 -2.59 -18.88 12.64
C LYS A 85 -3.81 -18.56 13.48
N SER A 86 -5.02 -18.71 12.95
CA SER A 86 -6.29 -18.41 13.64
C SER A 86 -6.32 -16.99 14.20
N CYS A 87 -5.78 -16.01 13.47
CA CYS A 87 -5.76 -14.61 13.85
C CYS A 87 -6.45 -13.74 12.79
N PRO A 88 -6.91 -12.53 13.13
CA PRO A 88 -7.47 -11.61 12.14
C PRO A 88 -6.41 -11.06 11.18
N ALA A 89 -6.86 -10.59 10.02
CA ALA A 89 -6.04 -9.82 9.10
C ALA A 89 -6.71 -8.48 8.76
N ALA A 90 -5.92 -7.44 8.57
CA ALA A 90 -6.39 -6.11 8.23
C ALA A 90 -5.61 -5.52 7.05
N GLY A 91 -6.33 -4.86 6.14
CA GLY A 91 -5.76 -4.12 5.01
C GLY A 91 -5.57 -2.65 5.34
N ILE A 92 -4.41 -2.12 5.01
CA ILE A 92 -4.08 -0.70 5.14
C ILE A 92 -3.67 -0.17 3.78
N GLY A 93 -4.16 1.02 3.40
CA GLY A 93 -3.74 1.67 2.15
C GLY A 93 -2.24 1.93 2.14
N SER A 94 -1.54 1.46 1.11
CA SER A 94 -0.07 1.54 1.03
C SER A 94 0.46 2.99 1.05
N ILE A 95 -0.32 3.97 0.57
CA ILE A 95 0.05 5.38 0.64
C ILE A 95 0.28 5.82 2.10
N ALA A 96 -0.56 5.38 3.04
CA ALA A 96 -0.42 5.72 4.46
C ALA A 96 0.84 5.12 5.11
N ALA A 97 1.37 4.05 4.53
CA ALA A 97 2.57 3.36 5.01
C ALA A 97 3.86 3.86 4.32
N THR A 98 3.93 5.15 4.01
CA THR A 98 5.12 5.80 3.41
C THR A 98 5.77 6.76 4.39
N PRO A 99 7.11 6.99 4.28
CA PRO A 99 7.80 7.97 5.11
C PRO A 99 7.17 9.38 5.09
N PRO A 100 6.78 9.97 3.92
CA PRO A 100 6.08 11.24 3.91
C PRO A 100 4.77 11.25 4.70
N ALA A 101 3.93 10.23 4.54
CA ALA A 101 2.67 10.13 5.29
C ALA A 101 2.92 10.02 6.80
N ARG A 102 3.95 9.28 7.21
CA ARG A 102 4.30 9.16 8.64
C ARG A 102 4.97 10.41 9.18
N SER A 103 5.65 11.20 8.35
CA SER A 103 6.29 12.45 8.81
C SER A 103 5.27 13.51 9.20
N VAL A 104 4.18 13.69 8.46
CA VAL A 104 3.13 14.69 8.79
C VAL A 104 2.28 14.28 9.99
N ALA A 105 2.22 12.99 10.31
CA ALA A 105 1.51 12.49 11.48
C ALA A 105 2.27 12.66 12.81
N ARG A 106 3.51 13.12 12.77
CA ARG A 106 4.34 13.29 13.98
C ARG A 106 4.08 14.65 14.64
N PRO A 107 4.06 14.72 15.97
CA PRO A 107 4.09 16.01 16.68
C PRO A 107 5.30 16.84 16.23
N ALA A 108 5.10 18.12 16.01
CA ALA A 108 6.13 19.06 15.52
C ALA A 108 6.74 18.71 14.15
N ALA A 109 5.92 18.15 13.24
CA ALA A 109 6.33 17.91 11.86
C ALA A 109 6.74 19.20 11.16
N ALA A 110 7.78 19.12 10.32
CA ALA A 110 8.23 20.23 9.47
C ALA A 110 7.21 20.57 8.38
N HIS A 111 6.43 19.58 7.96
CA HIS A 111 5.34 19.72 6.99
C HIS A 111 4.03 19.29 7.64
N THR A 112 2.97 20.07 7.41
CA THR A 112 1.63 19.82 7.95
C THR A 112 0.75 19.04 6.99
N ALA A 113 1.17 18.91 5.72
CA ALA A 113 0.45 18.21 4.66
C ALA A 113 1.43 17.45 3.76
N ALA A 114 0.97 16.34 3.23
CA ALA A 114 1.64 15.57 2.18
C ALA A 114 0.62 15.09 1.17
N THR A 115 1.03 14.97 -0.09
CA THR A 115 0.14 14.60 -1.18
C THR A 115 0.82 13.54 -2.04
N ALA A 116 0.16 12.37 -2.14
CA ALA A 116 0.56 11.29 -3.01
C ALA A 116 0.00 11.49 -4.42
N ILE A 117 0.81 11.22 -5.42
CA ILE A 117 0.48 11.34 -6.84
C ILE A 117 0.91 10.05 -7.54
N GLY A 118 0.16 9.58 -8.52
CA GLY A 118 0.60 8.43 -9.31
C GLY A 118 -0.17 8.23 -10.60
N ASP A 119 0.35 7.34 -11.43
CA ASP A 119 -0.25 6.98 -12.71
C ASP A 119 -1.42 6.00 -12.53
N ALA A 120 -2.65 6.47 -12.80
CA ALA A 120 -3.85 5.64 -12.82
C ALA A 120 -4.10 4.95 -14.17
N ARG A 121 -3.10 5.02 -15.08
CA ARG A 121 -3.11 4.48 -16.45
C ARG A 121 -4.06 5.20 -17.41
N ARG A 122 -3.80 5.06 -18.71
CA ARG A 122 -4.63 5.62 -19.80
C ARG A 122 -4.79 7.13 -19.73
N GLY A 123 -3.72 7.85 -19.40
CA GLY A 123 -3.70 9.31 -19.33
C GLY A 123 -4.45 9.90 -18.14
N LEU A 124 -4.79 9.09 -17.14
CA LEU A 124 -5.30 9.56 -15.87
C LEU A 124 -4.27 9.38 -14.76
N TYR A 125 -4.32 10.28 -13.81
CA TYR A 125 -3.53 10.30 -12.60
C TYR A 125 -4.44 10.19 -11.38
N TYR A 126 -3.88 9.78 -10.27
CA TYR A 126 -4.54 9.94 -8.98
C TYR A 126 -3.80 10.94 -8.11
N ILE A 127 -4.53 11.62 -7.26
CA ILE A 127 -4.03 12.42 -6.16
C ILE A 127 -4.71 11.97 -4.87
N SER A 128 -3.96 11.88 -3.78
CA SER A 128 -4.48 11.52 -2.45
C SER A 128 -3.77 12.36 -1.41
N SER A 129 -4.52 13.17 -0.69
CA SER A 129 -4.00 13.99 0.41
C SER A 129 -3.81 13.14 1.66
N ILE A 130 -2.80 13.48 2.45
CA ILE A 130 -2.53 12.85 3.74
C ILE A 130 -2.99 13.81 4.83
N THR A 131 -3.89 13.35 5.67
CA THR A 131 -4.38 14.12 6.83
C THR A 131 -3.30 14.26 7.90
N ALA A 132 -3.50 15.19 8.83
CA ALA A 132 -2.59 15.37 9.98
C ALA A 132 -2.50 14.12 10.88
N SER A 133 -3.49 13.21 10.84
CA SER A 133 -3.42 11.89 11.50
C SER A 133 -2.57 10.88 10.73
N GLY A 134 -2.12 11.23 9.51
CA GLY A 134 -1.38 10.34 8.61
C GLY A 134 -2.25 9.33 7.87
N GLU A 135 -3.55 9.54 7.85
CA GLU A 135 -4.49 8.77 7.02
C GLU A 135 -4.48 9.31 5.59
N ALA A 136 -4.46 8.41 4.60
CA ALA A 136 -4.63 8.79 3.21
C ALA A 136 -6.13 8.92 2.89
N GLU A 137 -6.51 10.02 2.26
CA GLU A 137 -7.84 10.21 1.69
C GLU A 137 -8.05 9.31 0.48
N GLU A 138 -9.30 9.05 0.11
CA GLU A 138 -9.58 8.30 -1.10
C GLU A 138 -8.98 8.98 -2.32
N PRO A 139 -8.25 8.25 -3.19
CA PRO A 139 -7.63 8.82 -4.37
C PRO A 139 -8.67 9.41 -5.35
N GLU A 140 -8.48 10.67 -5.70
CA GLU A 140 -9.23 11.32 -6.77
C GLU A 140 -8.54 11.09 -8.12
N LEU A 141 -9.33 10.82 -9.18
CA LEU A 141 -8.79 10.66 -10.53
C LEU A 141 -8.97 11.92 -11.36
N MET A 142 -7.92 12.29 -12.11
CA MET A 142 -7.92 13.45 -12.98
C MET A 142 -6.98 13.30 -14.17
N ASP A 143 -7.15 14.14 -15.19
CA ASP A 143 -6.18 14.23 -16.29
C ASP A 143 -4.95 15.08 -15.90
N ALA A 144 -3.96 15.12 -16.78
CA ALA A 144 -2.71 15.83 -16.53
C ALA A 144 -2.90 17.34 -16.31
N ALA A 145 -3.77 17.99 -17.08
CA ALA A 145 -3.97 19.43 -16.98
C ALA A 145 -4.60 19.83 -15.65
N VAL A 146 -5.60 19.06 -15.20
CA VAL A 146 -6.25 19.27 -13.91
C VAL A 146 -5.27 18.98 -12.77
N LEU A 147 -4.46 17.93 -12.89
CA LEU A 147 -3.42 17.60 -11.92
C LEU A 147 -2.41 18.73 -11.77
N GLU A 148 -1.85 19.23 -12.88
CA GLU A 148 -0.88 20.34 -12.86
C GLU A 148 -1.45 21.59 -12.20
N GLN A 149 -2.70 21.94 -12.52
CA GLN A 149 -3.40 23.07 -11.88
C GLN A 149 -3.55 22.84 -10.37
N ARG A 150 -3.93 21.64 -9.96
CA ARG A 150 -4.09 21.28 -8.54
C ARG A 150 -2.76 21.37 -7.79
N LEU A 151 -1.68 20.84 -8.36
CA LEU A 151 -0.35 20.87 -7.75
C LEU A 151 0.22 22.31 -7.63
N ALA A 152 -0.15 23.18 -8.55
CA ALA A 152 0.22 24.60 -8.46
C ALA A 152 -0.48 25.32 -7.28
N SER A 153 -1.62 24.83 -6.81
CA SER A 153 -2.36 25.39 -5.68
C SER A 153 -1.91 24.91 -4.30
N ILE A 154 -0.98 23.93 -4.25
CA ILE A 154 -0.44 23.35 -3.01
C ILE A 154 1.10 23.45 -2.98
N PRO A 155 1.65 24.67 -2.92
CA PRO A 155 3.10 24.88 -3.11
C PRO A 155 3.94 24.29 -1.97
N ASP A 156 3.41 24.25 -0.75
CA ASP A 156 4.16 23.87 0.45
C ASP A 156 3.93 22.41 0.88
N ASP A 157 3.10 21.66 0.16
CA ASP A 157 2.86 20.25 0.44
C ASP A 157 4.09 19.41 0.10
N LEU A 158 4.31 18.38 0.91
CA LEU A 158 5.29 17.34 0.61
C LEU A 158 4.72 16.42 -0.48
N LEU A 159 5.17 16.63 -1.74
CA LEU A 159 4.70 15.86 -2.89
C LEU A 159 5.51 14.57 -3.03
N PHE A 160 4.83 13.45 -3.18
CA PHE A 160 5.50 12.16 -3.38
C PHE A 160 4.73 11.22 -4.31
N THR A 161 5.46 10.24 -4.85
CA THR A 161 4.91 9.20 -5.71
C THR A 161 5.48 7.84 -5.38
N LEU A 162 4.70 6.79 -5.60
CA LEU A 162 5.15 5.39 -5.54
C LEU A 162 5.73 4.93 -6.90
N ASP A 163 5.43 5.64 -7.97
CA ASP A 163 5.94 5.39 -9.32
C ASP A 163 7.34 6.03 -9.51
N ALA A 164 8.02 5.72 -10.60
CA ALA A 164 9.18 6.51 -11.01
C ALA A 164 8.71 7.89 -11.48
N PRO A 165 9.21 9.02 -10.94
CA PRO A 165 8.72 10.36 -11.30
C PRO A 165 8.76 10.64 -12.81
N THR A 166 9.76 10.13 -13.51
CA THR A 166 9.90 10.25 -14.97
C THR A 166 8.79 9.57 -15.77
N THR A 167 8.06 8.63 -15.17
CA THR A 167 6.93 7.95 -15.81
C THR A 167 5.62 8.73 -15.72
N LEU A 168 5.57 9.76 -14.88
CA LEU A 168 4.37 10.58 -14.72
C LEU A 168 4.13 11.53 -15.90
N GLY A 169 5.16 11.83 -16.70
CA GLY A 169 5.02 12.70 -17.89
C GLY A 169 4.59 14.14 -17.59
N LEU A 170 4.80 14.60 -16.34
CA LEU A 170 4.57 15.97 -15.91
C LEU A 170 5.70 16.88 -16.35
N ASN A 171 5.50 18.20 -16.31
CA ASN A 171 6.56 19.16 -16.60
C ASN A 171 7.73 19.06 -15.60
N ASP A 172 8.92 19.48 -16.02
CA ASP A 172 10.16 19.30 -15.25
C ASP A 172 10.10 19.96 -13.87
N GLN A 173 9.49 21.15 -13.74
CA GLN A 173 9.35 21.85 -12.46
C GLN A 173 8.53 21.07 -11.44
N LEU A 174 7.49 20.39 -11.88
CA LEU A 174 6.69 19.53 -11.01
C LEU A 174 7.41 18.23 -10.69
N GLN A 175 8.11 17.64 -11.66
CA GLN A 175 8.90 16.43 -11.42
C GLN A 175 9.98 16.64 -10.35
N GLU A 176 10.66 17.79 -10.34
CA GLU A 176 11.67 18.15 -9.34
C GLU A 176 11.09 18.28 -7.92
N ARG A 177 9.81 18.64 -7.79
CA ARG A 177 9.12 18.74 -6.50
C ARG A 177 8.64 17.39 -5.96
N ILE A 178 8.50 16.37 -6.83
CA ILE A 178 7.91 15.09 -6.46
C ILE A 178 9.01 14.12 -6.04
N THR A 179 8.99 13.68 -4.80
CA THR A 179 9.92 12.68 -4.29
C THR A 179 9.38 11.27 -4.49
N ARG A 180 10.18 10.39 -5.09
CA ARG A 180 9.85 8.96 -5.10
C ARG A 180 10.02 8.38 -3.70
N THR A 181 9.04 7.61 -3.27
CA THR A 181 9.09 6.89 -2.00
C THR A 181 8.46 5.51 -2.15
N GLN A 182 8.63 4.68 -1.14
CA GLN A 182 8.11 3.31 -1.11
C GLN A 182 7.32 3.08 0.17
N PRO A 183 6.18 2.40 0.09
CA PRO A 183 5.49 1.93 1.27
C PRO A 183 6.31 0.79 1.92
N GLN A 184 6.25 0.70 3.23
CA GLN A 184 7.04 -0.25 3.99
C GLN A 184 6.16 -1.04 4.96
N ALA A 185 6.41 -2.34 5.08
CA ALA A 185 5.71 -3.20 6.03
C ALA A 185 5.83 -2.71 7.48
N ARG A 186 7.00 -2.20 7.84
CA ARG A 186 7.23 -1.56 9.13
C ARG A 186 6.23 -0.41 9.38
N LEU A 187 6.02 0.44 8.37
CA LEU A 187 5.13 1.59 8.50
C LEU A 187 3.65 1.20 8.53
N LEU A 188 3.27 0.02 8.01
CA LEU A 188 1.93 -0.54 8.25
C LEU A 188 1.71 -0.80 9.74
N VAL A 189 2.72 -1.32 10.44
CA VAL A 189 2.67 -1.51 11.90
C VAL A 189 2.57 -0.15 12.63
N ASP A 190 3.35 0.85 12.22
CA ASP A 190 3.28 2.19 12.81
C ASP A 190 1.88 2.83 12.62
N VAL A 191 1.26 2.65 11.44
CA VAL A 191 -0.14 3.06 11.21
C VAL A 191 -1.06 2.36 12.18
N TRP A 192 -0.96 1.02 12.27
CA TRP A 192 -1.82 0.18 13.11
C TRP A 192 -1.72 0.55 14.58
N LEU A 193 -0.52 0.73 15.10
CA LEU A 193 -0.29 1.08 16.50
C LEU A 193 -0.84 2.48 16.85
N GLY A 194 -0.94 3.38 15.87
CA GLY A 194 -1.56 4.69 16.02
C GLY A 194 -3.10 4.69 16.00
N LEU A 195 -3.75 3.57 15.60
CA LEU A 195 -5.20 3.48 15.52
C LEU A 195 -5.80 3.13 16.90
N ASP A 196 -6.96 3.71 17.19
CA ASP A 196 -7.79 3.29 18.29
C ASP A 196 -8.51 1.95 17.99
N GLU A 197 -9.07 1.34 19.01
CA GLU A 197 -9.75 0.04 18.89
C GLU A 197 -10.94 0.08 17.92
N VAL A 198 -11.68 1.18 17.86
CA VAL A 198 -12.83 1.34 16.95
C VAL A 198 -12.37 1.26 15.50
N ARG A 199 -11.28 1.94 15.18
CA ARG A 199 -10.69 1.93 13.83
C ARG A 199 -10.11 0.57 13.48
N ARG A 200 -9.46 -0.12 14.43
CA ARG A 200 -8.94 -1.48 14.23
C ARG A 200 -10.07 -2.45 13.91
N GLN A 201 -11.18 -2.40 14.64
CA GLN A 201 -12.37 -3.23 14.40
C GLN A 201 -13.02 -2.94 13.04
N GLN A 202 -13.07 -1.67 12.63
CA GLN A 202 -13.53 -1.28 11.29
C GLN A 202 -12.67 -1.90 10.18
N LEU A 203 -11.33 -1.94 10.35
CA LEU A 203 -10.43 -2.57 9.38
C LEU A 203 -10.62 -4.09 9.33
N TYR A 204 -10.79 -4.76 10.46
CA TYR A 204 -11.09 -6.19 10.49
C TYR A 204 -12.41 -6.56 9.80
N SER A 205 -13.40 -5.69 9.87
CA SER A 205 -14.71 -5.93 9.24
C SER A 205 -14.71 -5.71 7.71
N LYS A 206 -13.69 -5.03 7.17
CA LYS A 206 -13.57 -4.79 5.73
C LYS A 206 -12.99 -6.00 5.02
N PRO A 207 -13.52 -6.40 3.85
CA PRO A 207 -12.89 -7.42 3.02
C PRO A 207 -11.46 -7.01 2.64
N LEU A 208 -10.52 -7.95 2.75
CA LEU A 208 -9.18 -7.74 2.22
C LEU A 208 -9.24 -7.74 0.68
N ALA A 209 -9.19 -6.56 0.10
CA ALA A 209 -9.24 -6.37 -1.33
C ALA A 209 -8.25 -5.27 -1.76
N PRO A 210 -7.68 -5.36 -2.97
CA PRO A 210 -6.85 -4.30 -3.52
C PRO A 210 -7.63 -2.99 -3.66
N THR A 211 -6.96 -1.88 -3.41
CA THR A 211 -7.48 -0.54 -3.72
C THR A 211 -7.42 -0.33 -5.24
N TYR A 212 -8.57 -0.48 -5.89
CA TYR A 212 -8.68 -0.25 -7.32
C TYR A 212 -8.98 1.21 -7.60
N LEU A 213 -8.06 1.91 -8.22
CA LEU A 213 -8.25 3.28 -8.69
C LEU A 213 -9.33 3.38 -9.78
N ARG A 214 -9.65 2.27 -10.45
CA ARG A 214 -10.62 2.19 -11.55
C ARG A 214 -11.36 0.86 -11.52
N ALA A 215 -12.60 0.89 -11.99
CA ALA A 215 -13.36 -0.34 -12.22
C ALA A 215 -12.62 -1.28 -13.19
N PRO A 216 -12.68 -2.60 -12.98
CA PRO A 216 -12.08 -3.57 -13.90
C PRO A 216 -12.58 -3.34 -15.33
N PHE A 217 -11.66 -3.34 -16.29
CA PHE A 217 -12.03 -3.25 -17.69
C PHE A 217 -12.58 -4.60 -18.15
N THR A 218 -13.88 -4.66 -18.40
CA THR A 218 -14.50 -5.82 -19.05
C THR A 218 -14.60 -5.54 -20.54
N SER A 219 -13.75 -6.18 -21.36
CA SER A 219 -14.00 -6.20 -22.81
C SER A 219 -15.16 -7.15 -23.09
N LYS A 220 -16.16 -6.72 -23.89
CA LYS A 220 -17.15 -7.64 -24.43
C LYS A 220 -16.40 -8.70 -25.22
N ALA A 221 -16.69 -9.99 -24.96
CA ALA A 221 -16.11 -11.07 -25.74
C ALA A 221 -16.42 -10.84 -27.23
N LYS A 222 -15.40 -10.94 -28.08
CA LYS A 222 -15.61 -10.86 -29.53
C LYS A 222 -16.60 -11.98 -29.93
N GLN A 223 -17.63 -11.64 -30.74
CA GLN A 223 -18.50 -12.64 -31.34
C GLN A 223 -17.64 -13.70 -32.02
N GLY A 224 -17.87 -14.98 -31.68
CA GLY A 224 -17.08 -16.10 -32.19
C GLY A 224 -16.00 -16.64 -31.23
N HIS A 225 -15.89 -16.13 -30.00
CA HIS A 225 -15.01 -16.75 -29.02
C HIS A 225 -15.43 -18.19 -28.71
N PRO A 226 -14.49 -19.18 -28.64
CA PRO A 226 -14.81 -20.59 -28.47
C PRO A 226 -15.70 -20.94 -27.27
N LEU A 227 -15.63 -20.13 -26.18
CA LEU A 227 -16.46 -20.29 -24.98
C LEU A 227 -17.91 -19.81 -25.17
N LEU A 228 -18.26 -19.19 -26.30
CA LEU A 228 -19.62 -18.76 -26.63
C LEU A 228 -20.35 -19.72 -27.58
N ARG A 229 -19.82 -20.91 -27.83
CA ARG A 229 -20.57 -21.96 -28.56
C ARG A 229 -21.75 -22.38 -27.69
N LYS A 230 -22.95 -22.02 -28.16
CA LYS A 230 -24.21 -22.55 -27.61
C LYS A 230 -24.16 -24.07 -27.68
N GLY A 231 -24.37 -24.74 -26.55
CA GLY A 231 -24.78 -26.12 -26.51
C GLY A 231 -26.18 -26.29 -27.09
#